data_e58b16d2ed25c1d6959d03bc5bd181f7
#
_entry.id   e58b16d2ed25c1d6959d03bc5bd181f7
#
_cell.length_a   1.000
_cell.length_b   1.000
_cell.length_c   1.000
_cell.angle_alpha   90.00
_cell.angle_beta   90.00
_cell.angle_gamma   90.00
#
_symmetry.space_group_name_H-M   'P 1'
#
loop_
_entity.id
_entity.type
_entity.pdbx_description
1 polymer ?
#
loop_
_entity_poly.entity_id
_entity_poly.type
_entity_poly.pdbx_seq_one_letter_code
_entity_poly.pdbx_strand_id
1 'polypeptide(L)'
;MSLIGDSGTGSHRYNNPQREVAELLMPHLADSRFMLHTGDVIYLVGSSEFYLENFIKPYQAFIVGGENTQAIAYDQMVFSLPILPVLGNHDYYNLPLLFGLISLTTLPVRRLLRFRRDFDVGWHGSKQGDAYARAFLDYLKALKLPGELDHHLNKYYTAKTDTGYCLRYEPGHFTRLPNRYYTFRYGGIDFFALDSNTFNDPLPVSHTQEGEARRQQLVQHRDRLEQEKLQILDASDKMNPDDPDDAEQLDDLQVKLSQIEEIIVDIDKQLATDKAVVTDTEQLDWLQQRLIESWHTDEVRGRVLYFHHPPYVTEATKWHQAQTLAIRDRLRGVFDGVAKAIGYIPQDRPIVNIVLNGHAHCLEHIQTADTGHADSNMNWLICGGSGYSLRRQRQEGADLMEGEGQDERLVARSRLFVGRSGHNSQKRRPYSCLRIDVQDGCPPKFIIRPFVAERYQKQWHRYAIEPFTI
;
A
#
# COMPACT_ATOMS: atom_id res chain seq x y z
N MET A 1 12.22 -6.37 -11.53
CA MET A 1 10.79 -6.13 -11.28
C MET A 1 10.55 -4.65 -11.08
N SER A 2 9.40 -4.14 -11.49
CA SER A 2 8.95 -2.78 -11.20
C SER A 2 8.04 -2.77 -9.98
N LEU A 3 7.99 -1.64 -9.25
CA LEU A 3 7.19 -1.47 -8.05
C LEU A 3 6.51 -0.12 -8.03
N ILE A 4 5.22 -0.11 -7.79
CA ILE A 4 4.35 1.06 -7.58
C ILE A 4 3.40 0.81 -6.42
N GLY A 5 2.78 1.85 -5.89
CA GLY A 5 1.73 1.77 -4.88
C GLY A 5 1.01 3.10 -4.71
N ASP A 6 -0.20 3.07 -4.16
CA ASP A 6 -1.01 4.25 -3.89
C ASP A 6 -1.18 5.13 -5.13
N SER A 7 -1.58 4.51 -6.23
CA SER A 7 -1.52 5.13 -7.55
C SER A 7 -2.85 5.64 -8.07
N GLY A 8 -3.96 5.13 -7.58
CA GLY A 8 -5.28 5.17 -8.21
C GLY A 8 -6.05 6.50 -8.13
N THR A 9 -5.42 7.65 -8.38
CA THR A 9 -6.07 8.98 -8.26
C THR A 9 -6.80 9.46 -9.51
N GLY A 10 -6.50 8.87 -10.67
CA GLY A 10 -6.98 9.38 -11.95
C GLY A 10 -6.36 10.72 -12.34
N SER A 11 -6.97 11.35 -13.35
CA SER A 11 -6.51 12.64 -13.84
C SER A 11 -7.03 13.79 -12.97
N HIS A 12 -6.13 14.56 -12.42
CA HIS A 12 -6.44 15.90 -11.92
C HIS A 12 -6.60 16.87 -13.08
N ARG A 13 -7.36 17.95 -12.90
CA ARG A 13 -7.69 18.90 -13.96
C ARG A 13 -6.48 19.44 -14.73
N TYR A 14 -5.36 19.65 -14.04
CA TYR A 14 -4.15 20.26 -14.61
C TYR A 14 -2.92 19.34 -14.59
N ASN A 15 -3.04 18.15 -14.05
CA ASN A 15 -1.93 17.21 -13.96
C ASN A 15 -2.42 15.77 -13.77
N ASN A 16 -1.58 14.83 -14.12
CA ASN A 16 -1.83 13.41 -13.89
C ASN A 16 -0.56 12.76 -13.35
N PRO A 17 -0.32 12.82 -12.02
CA PRO A 17 0.87 12.25 -11.40
C PRO A 17 1.05 10.76 -11.70
N GLN A 18 -0.03 10.01 -11.68
CA GLN A 18 -0.04 8.58 -11.94
C GLN A 18 0.47 8.26 -13.35
N ARG A 19 0.08 9.05 -14.35
CA ARG A 19 0.57 8.90 -15.71
C ARG A 19 2.05 9.25 -15.83
N GLU A 20 2.51 10.31 -15.17
CA GLU A 20 3.92 10.69 -15.14
C GLU A 20 4.79 9.56 -14.56
N VAL A 21 4.32 8.89 -13.51
CA VAL A 21 5.00 7.72 -12.93
C VAL A 21 4.93 6.52 -13.87
N ALA A 22 3.79 6.27 -14.52
CA ALA A 22 3.68 5.21 -15.51
C ALA A 22 4.67 5.40 -16.68
N GLU A 23 4.82 6.64 -17.17
CA GLU A 23 5.78 6.99 -18.22
C GLU A 23 7.25 6.81 -17.79
N LEU A 24 7.58 6.98 -16.50
CA LEU A 24 8.93 6.65 -15.99
C LEU A 24 9.25 5.16 -16.08
N LEU A 25 8.25 4.30 -15.96
CA LEU A 25 8.45 2.85 -16.00
C LEU A 25 8.51 2.29 -17.43
N MET A 26 7.92 2.98 -18.41
CA MET A 26 7.87 2.49 -19.81
C MET A 26 9.23 2.10 -20.38
N PRO A 27 10.32 2.86 -20.23
CA PRO A 27 11.64 2.47 -20.72
C PRO A 27 12.19 1.19 -20.09
N HIS A 28 11.66 0.80 -18.94
CA HIS A 28 12.13 -0.34 -18.14
C HIS A 28 11.23 -1.60 -18.27
N LEU A 29 10.19 -1.54 -19.09
CA LEU A 29 9.25 -2.65 -19.29
C LEU A 29 9.96 -3.91 -19.82
N ALA A 30 10.81 -3.75 -20.84
CA ALA A 30 11.49 -4.88 -21.46
C ALA A 30 12.44 -5.61 -20.48
N ASP A 31 12.98 -4.88 -19.49
CA ASP A 31 13.88 -5.41 -18.47
C ASP A 31 13.15 -5.97 -17.26
N SER A 32 11.87 -5.61 -17.09
CA SER A 32 11.05 -6.05 -15.95
C SER A 32 10.29 -7.32 -16.30
N ARG A 33 10.27 -8.28 -15.39
CA ARG A 33 9.54 -9.55 -15.58
C ARG A 33 8.10 -9.48 -15.10
N PHE A 34 7.85 -8.64 -14.11
CA PHE A 34 6.53 -8.35 -13.55
C PHE A 34 6.57 -7.02 -12.80
N MET A 35 5.39 -6.49 -12.49
CA MET A 35 5.19 -5.31 -11.67
C MET A 35 4.46 -5.72 -10.39
N LEU A 36 4.99 -5.32 -9.25
CA LEU A 36 4.29 -5.38 -7.97
C LEU A 36 3.56 -4.08 -7.71
N HIS A 37 2.38 -4.16 -7.11
CA HIS A 37 1.61 -3.00 -6.67
C HIS A 37 1.26 -3.16 -5.19
N THR A 38 1.70 -2.23 -4.36
CA THR A 38 1.57 -2.34 -2.90
C THR A 38 0.22 -1.87 -2.35
N GLY A 39 -0.82 -1.88 -3.16
CA GLY A 39 -2.20 -1.57 -2.76
C GLY A 39 -2.62 -0.14 -3.05
N ASP A 40 -3.88 0.14 -2.79
CA ASP A 40 -4.57 1.36 -3.20
C ASP A 40 -4.47 1.58 -4.71
N VAL A 41 -4.95 0.57 -5.44
CA VAL A 41 -5.01 0.58 -6.90
C VAL A 41 -6.01 1.64 -7.36
N ILE A 42 -7.07 1.87 -6.59
CA ILE A 42 -8.13 2.83 -6.86
C ILE A 42 -8.37 3.75 -5.64
N TYR A 43 -8.49 5.04 -5.89
CA TYR A 43 -8.93 6.07 -4.96
C TYR A 43 -10.23 6.74 -5.46
N LEU A 44 -11.09 7.37 -4.59
CA LEU A 44 -11.01 7.33 -3.11
C LEU A 44 -11.60 6.03 -2.53
N VAL A 45 -12.46 5.39 -3.27
CA VAL A 45 -13.14 4.14 -2.95
C VAL A 45 -12.94 3.16 -4.10
N GLY A 46 -12.72 1.89 -3.77
CA GLY A 46 -12.47 0.81 -4.72
C GLY A 46 -13.72 0.41 -5.51
N SER A 47 -14.38 1.38 -6.16
CA SER A 47 -15.57 1.13 -6.97
C SER A 47 -15.23 0.88 -8.43
N SER A 48 -15.96 -0.02 -9.09
CA SER A 48 -15.76 -0.39 -10.50
C SER A 48 -15.82 0.80 -11.47
N GLU A 49 -16.59 1.82 -11.16
CA GLU A 49 -16.74 3.02 -11.98
C GLU A 49 -15.45 3.85 -12.11
N PHE A 50 -14.52 3.73 -11.15
CA PHE A 50 -13.27 4.48 -11.14
C PHE A 50 -12.14 3.78 -11.90
N TYR A 51 -12.25 2.49 -12.21
CA TYR A 51 -11.17 1.74 -12.86
C TYR A 51 -10.75 2.34 -14.21
N LEU A 52 -11.70 2.83 -14.99
CA LEU A 52 -11.39 3.42 -16.29
C LEU A 52 -10.48 4.65 -16.14
N GLU A 53 -10.84 5.58 -15.26
CA GLU A 53 -10.12 6.86 -15.12
C GLU A 53 -8.88 6.73 -14.23
N ASN A 54 -8.95 5.89 -13.19
CA ASN A 54 -7.96 5.84 -12.14
C ASN A 54 -6.94 4.70 -12.31
N PHE A 55 -7.17 3.75 -13.23
CA PHE A 55 -6.24 2.67 -13.49
C PHE A 55 -6.02 2.43 -15.00
N ILE A 56 -7.08 2.16 -15.76
CA ILE A 56 -6.94 1.74 -17.17
C ILE A 56 -6.27 2.83 -18.00
N LYS A 57 -6.76 4.07 -17.96
CA LYS A 57 -6.19 5.17 -18.73
C LYS A 57 -4.76 5.52 -18.35
N PRO A 58 -4.40 5.69 -17.06
CA PRO A 58 -3.02 5.96 -16.66
C PRO A 58 -2.04 4.86 -17.08
N TYR A 59 -2.46 3.60 -16.96
CA TYR A 59 -1.63 2.43 -17.25
C TYR A 59 -1.94 1.76 -18.58
N GLN A 60 -2.55 2.47 -19.53
CA GLN A 60 -2.94 1.93 -20.83
C GLN A 60 -1.80 1.25 -21.59
N ALA A 61 -0.56 1.74 -21.44
CA ALA A 61 0.62 1.15 -22.09
C ALA A 61 0.98 -0.25 -21.55
N PHE A 62 0.47 -0.62 -20.39
CA PHE A 62 0.68 -1.93 -19.76
C PHE A 62 -0.47 -2.91 -20.03
N ILE A 63 -1.54 -2.45 -20.69
CA ILE A 63 -2.76 -3.23 -20.95
C ILE A 63 -2.87 -3.52 -22.44
N VAL A 64 -3.11 -4.77 -22.79
CA VAL A 64 -3.36 -5.18 -24.18
C VAL A 64 -4.64 -4.53 -24.67
N GLY A 65 -4.59 -3.87 -25.85
CA GLY A 65 -5.71 -3.06 -26.36
C GLY A 65 -5.84 -1.70 -25.70
N GLY A 66 -4.82 -1.25 -24.95
CA GLY A 66 -4.81 0.02 -24.24
C GLY A 66 -4.92 1.28 -25.11
N GLU A 67 -4.76 1.15 -26.43
CA GLU A 67 -5.05 2.21 -27.41
C GLU A 67 -6.55 2.57 -27.46
N ASN A 68 -7.41 1.65 -27.06
CA ASN A 68 -8.87 1.87 -26.96
C ASN A 68 -9.37 1.56 -25.54
N THR A 69 -9.03 2.39 -24.59
CA THR A 69 -9.35 2.19 -23.16
C THR A 69 -10.84 2.07 -22.86
N GLN A 70 -11.71 2.64 -23.71
CA GLN A 70 -13.17 2.56 -23.56
C GLN A 70 -13.72 1.15 -23.82
N ALA A 71 -13.01 0.34 -24.58
CA ALA A 71 -13.39 -1.04 -24.88
C ALA A 71 -12.93 -2.04 -23.82
N ILE A 72 -12.10 -1.61 -22.87
CA ILE A 72 -11.54 -2.49 -21.83
C ILE A 72 -12.50 -2.59 -20.66
N ALA A 73 -13.03 -3.79 -20.40
CA ALA A 73 -13.75 -4.09 -19.19
C ALA A 73 -12.77 -4.24 -18.01
N TYR A 74 -13.04 -3.55 -16.90
CA TYR A 74 -12.14 -3.54 -15.74
C TYR A 74 -11.92 -4.92 -15.11
N ASP A 75 -12.88 -5.82 -15.27
CA ASP A 75 -12.86 -7.20 -14.78
C ASP A 75 -12.31 -8.21 -15.81
N GLN A 76 -11.79 -7.72 -16.94
CA GLN A 76 -11.21 -8.52 -18.02
C GLN A 76 -9.91 -7.90 -18.56
N MET A 77 -9.18 -7.18 -17.72
CA MET A 77 -7.92 -6.56 -18.10
C MET A 77 -6.86 -7.62 -18.41
N VAL A 78 -6.21 -7.49 -19.56
CA VAL A 78 -5.07 -8.32 -19.98
C VAL A 78 -3.81 -7.48 -19.99
N PHE A 79 -2.80 -7.90 -19.25
CA PHE A 79 -1.57 -7.13 -19.10
C PHE A 79 -0.47 -7.62 -20.04
N SER A 80 0.26 -6.68 -20.67
CA SER A 80 1.48 -6.96 -21.45
C SER A 80 2.66 -7.35 -20.56
N LEU A 81 2.60 -6.97 -19.28
CA LEU A 81 3.51 -7.35 -18.20
C LEU A 81 2.66 -7.75 -16.98
N PRO A 82 2.88 -8.92 -16.36
CA PRO A 82 2.10 -9.32 -15.18
C PRO A 82 2.11 -8.25 -14.10
N ILE A 83 0.94 -7.81 -13.66
CA ILE A 83 0.75 -6.89 -12.54
C ILE A 83 0.19 -7.68 -11.36
N LEU A 84 0.87 -7.62 -10.23
CA LEU A 84 0.65 -8.43 -9.04
C LEU A 84 0.36 -7.52 -7.85
N PRO A 85 -0.87 -7.01 -7.72
CA PRO A 85 -1.22 -6.15 -6.62
C PRO A 85 -1.52 -6.91 -5.33
N VAL A 86 -1.40 -6.19 -4.21
CA VAL A 86 -2.05 -6.50 -2.94
C VAL A 86 -3.16 -5.50 -2.68
N LEU A 87 -4.06 -5.82 -1.77
CA LEU A 87 -5.16 -4.93 -1.37
C LEU A 87 -4.66 -3.80 -0.47
N GLY A 88 -5.02 -2.56 -0.82
CA GLY A 88 -4.95 -1.43 0.08
C GLY A 88 -6.29 -1.17 0.77
N ASN A 89 -6.32 -0.22 1.70
CA ASN A 89 -7.56 0.09 2.43
C ASN A 89 -8.61 0.76 1.52
N HIS A 90 -8.21 1.55 0.55
CA HIS A 90 -9.12 2.18 -0.41
C HIS A 90 -9.68 1.17 -1.43
N ASP A 91 -8.98 0.09 -1.73
CA ASP A 91 -9.48 -0.99 -2.60
C ASP A 91 -10.65 -1.76 -1.95
N TYR A 92 -10.76 -1.74 -0.61
CA TYR A 92 -11.87 -2.35 0.13
C TYR A 92 -13.15 -1.52 0.11
N TYR A 93 -13.08 -0.23 -0.19
CA TYR A 93 -14.22 0.65 -0.16
C TYR A 93 -14.97 0.63 -1.48
N ASN A 94 -16.25 0.25 -1.46
CA ASN A 94 -17.18 0.42 -2.57
C ASN A 94 -18.27 1.42 -2.19
N LEU A 95 -18.77 2.16 -3.17
CA LEU A 95 -19.97 2.96 -2.95
C LEU A 95 -21.16 2.02 -2.69
N PRO A 96 -21.95 2.20 -1.59
CA PRO A 96 -23.20 1.49 -1.41
C PRO A 96 -24.10 1.65 -2.64
N LEU A 97 -24.84 0.61 -3.03
CA LEU A 97 -25.68 0.59 -4.24
C LEU A 97 -26.53 1.85 -4.42
N LEU A 98 -27.14 2.34 -3.32
CA LEU A 98 -27.96 3.55 -3.32
C LEU A 98 -27.14 4.80 -3.69
N PHE A 99 -25.93 4.93 -3.14
CA PHE A 99 -25.03 6.05 -3.41
C PHE A 99 -24.36 5.92 -4.76
N GLY A 100 -24.08 4.69 -5.22
CA GLY A 100 -23.63 4.41 -6.58
C GLY A 100 -24.65 4.88 -7.61
N LEU A 101 -25.94 4.60 -7.41
CA LEU A 101 -27.02 5.11 -8.25
C LEU A 101 -27.16 6.64 -8.20
N ILE A 102 -27.09 7.25 -7.01
CA ILE A 102 -27.10 8.71 -6.85
C ILE A 102 -25.86 9.32 -7.49
N SER A 103 -24.69 8.71 -7.32
CA SER A 103 -23.45 9.16 -7.96
C SER A 103 -23.53 9.12 -9.46
N LEU A 104 -24.05 8.04 -10.07
CA LEU A 104 -24.27 7.92 -11.50
C LEU A 104 -25.30 8.94 -12.04
N THR A 105 -26.41 9.14 -11.37
CA THR A 105 -27.44 10.08 -11.80
C THR A 105 -27.02 11.54 -11.65
N THR A 106 -26.20 11.85 -10.64
CA THR A 106 -25.69 13.20 -10.40
C THR A 106 -24.39 13.50 -11.12
N LEU A 107 -23.72 12.50 -11.72
CA LEU A 107 -22.45 12.66 -12.43
C LEU A 107 -22.49 13.74 -13.54
N PRO A 108 -23.53 13.82 -14.40
CA PRO A 108 -23.63 14.89 -15.39
C PRO A 108 -23.79 16.26 -14.75
N VAL A 109 -24.59 16.36 -13.67
CA VAL A 109 -24.83 17.62 -12.94
C VAL A 109 -23.55 18.02 -12.19
N ARG A 110 -22.88 17.10 -11.54
CA ARG A 110 -21.58 17.32 -10.88
C ARG A 110 -20.51 17.77 -11.89
N ARG A 111 -20.44 17.16 -13.07
CA ARG A 111 -19.55 17.59 -14.17
C ARG A 111 -19.89 19.00 -14.65
N LEU A 112 -21.17 19.32 -14.78
CA LEU A 112 -21.64 20.64 -15.22
C LEU A 112 -21.36 21.71 -14.16
N LEU A 113 -21.60 21.39 -12.89
CA LEU A 113 -21.37 22.29 -11.75
C LEU A 113 -19.92 22.30 -11.27
N ARG A 114 -19.03 21.50 -11.91
CA ARG A 114 -17.61 21.38 -11.56
C ARG A 114 -17.32 20.99 -10.11
N PHE A 115 -18.30 20.43 -9.42
CA PHE A 115 -18.13 19.87 -8.08
C PHE A 115 -17.41 18.53 -8.17
N ARG A 116 -16.11 18.52 -7.92
CA ARG A 116 -15.33 17.31 -7.60
C ARG A 116 -15.41 17.00 -6.10
N ARG A 117 -16.51 17.19 -5.48
CA ARG A 117 -16.79 16.58 -4.20
C ARG A 117 -17.31 15.20 -4.49
N ASP A 118 -16.41 14.26 -4.55
CA ASP A 118 -16.78 12.89 -4.23
C ASP A 118 -17.27 12.97 -2.79
N PHE A 119 -18.58 12.79 -2.63
CA PHE A 119 -19.12 12.61 -1.30
C PHE A 119 -18.42 11.37 -0.77
N ASP A 120 -17.52 11.56 0.17
CA ASP A 120 -16.91 10.47 0.90
C ASP A 120 -17.99 9.86 1.79
N VAL A 121 -18.82 9.04 1.18
CA VAL A 121 -19.80 8.20 1.84
C VAL A 121 -19.18 6.86 2.21
N GLY A 122 -17.89 6.74 1.95
CA GLY A 122 -17.07 5.55 2.11
C GLY A 122 -16.73 5.15 3.53
N TRP A 123 -17.51 5.53 4.51
CA TRP A 123 -17.34 5.08 5.90
C TRP A 123 -17.50 3.57 6.09
N HIS A 124 -18.13 2.90 5.14
CA HIS A 124 -18.32 1.46 5.17
C HIS A 124 -18.26 0.93 3.76
N GLY A 125 -17.06 0.79 3.26
CA GLY A 125 -16.80 0.08 2.02
C GLY A 125 -17.45 -1.30 2.01
N SER A 126 -17.55 -1.90 0.86
CA SER A 126 -17.94 -3.29 0.79
C SER A 126 -16.98 -4.08 1.68
N LYS A 127 -17.53 -4.93 2.50
CA LYS A 127 -16.75 -5.76 3.43
C LYS A 127 -15.73 -6.67 2.73
N GLN A 128 -15.58 -6.61 1.41
CA GLN A 128 -14.87 -7.60 0.61
C GLN A 128 -14.08 -7.07 -0.60
N GLY A 129 -14.09 -5.76 -0.89
CA GLY A 129 -13.39 -5.22 -2.06
C GLY A 129 -13.87 -5.84 -3.38
N ASP A 130 -15.18 -5.87 -3.63
CA ASP A 130 -15.78 -6.57 -4.77
C ASP A 130 -15.19 -6.15 -6.12
N ALA A 131 -14.95 -4.85 -6.31
CA ALA A 131 -14.41 -4.37 -7.58
C ALA A 131 -12.96 -4.83 -7.78
N TYR A 132 -12.12 -4.76 -6.75
CA TYR A 132 -10.77 -5.30 -6.80
C TYR A 132 -10.79 -6.82 -7.03
N ALA A 133 -11.66 -7.53 -6.32
CA ALA A 133 -11.77 -8.96 -6.47
C ALA A 133 -12.15 -9.37 -7.89
N ARG A 134 -13.10 -8.67 -8.53
CA ARG A 134 -13.47 -8.90 -9.93
C ARG A 134 -12.35 -8.54 -10.90
N ALA A 135 -11.59 -7.49 -10.60
CA ALA A 135 -10.49 -7.04 -11.45
C ALA A 135 -9.29 -7.99 -11.41
N PHE A 136 -8.94 -8.51 -10.21
CA PHE A 136 -7.66 -9.17 -10.00
C PHE A 136 -7.73 -10.58 -9.43
N LEU A 137 -8.79 -10.98 -8.71
CA LEU A 137 -8.83 -12.27 -8.01
C LEU A 137 -9.61 -13.33 -8.78
N ASP A 138 -9.11 -14.57 -8.72
CA ASP A 138 -9.79 -15.75 -9.26
C ASP A 138 -10.61 -16.47 -8.20
N TYR A 139 -10.18 -16.39 -6.95
CA TYR A 139 -10.79 -17.08 -5.83
C TYR A 139 -11.33 -16.09 -4.78
N LEU A 140 -12.67 -16.10 -4.59
CA LEU A 140 -13.38 -15.16 -3.71
C LEU A 140 -13.88 -15.78 -2.41
N LYS A 141 -13.82 -17.10 -2.26
CA LYS A 141 -14.34 -17.77 -1.07
C LYS A 141 -13.35 -17.66 0.08
N ALA A 142 -13.86 -17.40 1.28
CA ALA A 142 -13.10 -17.64 2.49
C ALA A 142 -12.65 -19.09 2.51
N LEU A 143 -11.36 -19.31 2.66
CA LEU A 143 -10.79 -20.64 2.84
C LEU A 143 -11.24 -21.13 4.20
N LYS A 144 -11.87 -22.30 4.24
CA LYS A 144 -12.47 -22.82 5.48
C LYS A 144 -11.57 -23.80 6.22
N LEU A 145 -10.58 -24.36 5.52
CA LEU A 145 -9.70 -25.40 6.06
C LEU A 145 -8.23 -25.04 5.81
N PRO A 146 -7.35 -25.34 6.76
CA PRO A 146 -5.90 -25.28 6.53
C PRO A 146 -5.51 -26.09 5.29
N GLY A 147 -4.67 -25.55 4.45
CA GLY A 147 -4.22 -26.20 3.21
C GLY A 147 -5.13 -26.05 1.98
N GLU A 148 -6.33 -25.44 2.11
CA GLU A 148 -7.18 -25.18 0.92
C GLU A 148 -6.50 -24.24 -0.07
N LEU A 149 -5.84 -23.19 0.40
CA LEU A 149 -5.07 -22.29 -0.46
C LEU A 149 -3.97 -23.04 -1.18
N ASP A 150 -3.24 -23.89 -0.47
CA ASP A 150 -2.15 -24.68 -1.04
C ASP A 150 -2.65 -25.66 -2.10
N HIS A 151 -3.77 -26.31 -1.81
CA HIS A 151 -4.41 -27.17 -2.80
C HIS A 151 -4.85 -26.38 -4.04
N HIS A 152 -5.43 -25.17 -3.85
CA HIS A 152 -5.84 -24.30 -4.93
C HIS A 152 -4.65 -23.81 -5.76
N LEU A 153 -3.61 -23.32 -5.09
CA LEU A 153 -2.35 -22.93 -5.72
C LEU A 153 -1.75 -24.09 -6.52
N ASN A 154 -1.63 -25.27 -5.92
CA ASN A 154 -1.07 -26.46 -6.56
C ASN A 154 -1.85 -26.88 -7.81
N LYS A 155 -3.17 -26.79 -7.77
CA LYS A 155 -4.03 -27.26 -8.85
C LYS A 155 -4.08 -26.31 -10.04
N TYR A 156 -4.08 -25.00 -9.79
CA TYR A 156 -4.42 -24.02 -10.81
C TYR A 156 -3.27 -23.06 -11.17
N TYR A 157 -2.32 -22.86 -10.26
CA TYR A 157 -1.29 -21.82 -10.39
C TYR A 157 0.14 -22.30 -10.40
N THR A 158 0.38 -23.58 -10.16
CA THR A 158 1.72 -24.13 -10.27
C THR A 158 2.07 -24.47 -11.69
N ALA A 159 3.10 -23.84 -12.23
CA ALA A 159 3.96 -24.52 -13.16
C ALA A 159 4.91 -25.38 -12.33
N LYS A 160 4.94 -26.70 -12.55
CA LYS A 160 5.99 -27.54 -11.98
C LYS A 160 7.34 -27.06 -12.53
N THR A 161 8.05 -26.32 -11.73
CA THR A 161 9.49 -26.11 -11.90
C THR A 161 10.17 -26.99 -10.85
N ASP A 162 11.41 -27.31 -11.09
CA ASP A 162 12.23 -28.06 -10.12
C ASP A 162 12.35 -27.38 -8.75
N THR A 163 11.81 -26.15 -8.62
CA THR A 163 11.96 -25.26 -7.49
C THR A 163 10.62 -24.89 -6.80
N GLY A 164 9.52 -25.61 -7.07
CA GLY A 164 8.25 -25.44 -6.36
C GLY A 164 7.27 -24.47 -7.02
N TYR A 165 6.50 -23.75 -6.24
CA TYR A 165 5.31 -23.01 -6.69
C TYR A 165 5.67 -21.74 -7.47
N CYS A 166 5.59 -21.79 -8.81
CA CYS A 166 5.59 -20.61 -9.65
C CYS A 166 4.17 -20.32 -10.12
N LEU A 167 3.75 -19.06 -10.03
CA LEU A 167 2.58 -18.63 -10.79
C LEU A 167 2.90 -18.71 -12.28
N ARG A 168 2.00 -19.26 -13.08
CA ARG A 168 2.08 -19.18 -14.53
C ARG A 168 1.77 -17.74 -14.94
N TYR A 169 2.80 -17.03 -15.38
CA TYR A 169 2.63 -15.75 -16.03
C TYR A 169 2.85 -15.91 -17.51
N GLU A 170 1.81 -15.67 -18.26
CA GLU A 170 1.89 -15.56 -19.69
C GLU A 170 1.53 -14.12 -20.07
N PRO A 171 2.51 -13.25 -20.39
CA PRO A 171 2.22 -11.91 -20.89
C PRO A 171 1.25 -11.96 -22.06
N GLY A 172 0.27 -11.07 -22.08
CA GLY A 172 -0.77 -11.07 -23.11
C GLY A 172 -1.94 -12.02 -22.86
N HIS A 173 -1.92 -12.80 -21.79
CA HIS A 173 -3.03 -13.63 -21.37
C HIS A 173 -3.72 -13.05 -20.13
N PHE A 174 -5.01 -13.34 -19.99
CA PHE A 174 -5.76 -12.93 -18.81
C PHE A 174 -5.29 -13.70 -17.59
N THR A 175 -4.65 -13.01 -16.66
CA THR A 175 -4.09 -13.61 -15.45
C THR A 175 -4.78 -13.03 -14.23
N ARG A 176 -5.36 -13.88 -13.40
CA ARG A 176 -5.90 -13.52 -12.11
C ARG A 176 -5.01 -14.03 -10.98
N LEU A 177 -5.05 -13.33 -9.86
CA LEU A 177 -4.37 -13.73 -8.64
C LEU A 177 -5.15 -14.87 -7.95
N PRO A 178 -4.45 -15.83 -7.34
CA PRO A 178 -5.10 -17.02 -6.77
C PRO A 178 -5.97 -16.71 -5.56
N ASN A 179 -5.63 -15.67 -4.78
CA ASN A 179 -6.32 -15.26 -3.58
C ASN A 179 -5.91 -13.83 -3.19
N ARG A 180 -6.53 -13.26 -2.16
CA ARG A 180 -6.16 -11.95 -1.55
C ARG A 180 -4.77 -11.97 -0.89
N TYR A 181 -4.29 -13.13 -0.46
CA TYR A 181 -2.90 -13.36 -0.07
C TYR A 181 -2.39 -14.64 -0.77
N TYR A 182 -1.13 -14.66 -1.17
CA TYR A 182 -0.57 -15.73 -1.98
C TYR A 182 0.95 -15.70 -1.96
N THR A 183 1.56 -16.75 -2.51
CA THR A 183 3.00 -16.81 -2.72
C THR A 183 3.32 -17.26 -4.14
N PHE A 184 4.46 -16.83 -4.64
CA PHE A 184 5.01 -17.30 -5.90
C PHE A 184 6.54 -17.23 -5.86
N ARG A 185 7.19 -17.99 -6.75
CA ARG A 185 8.64 -17.97 -6.90
C ARG A 185 9.04 -17.50 -8.27
N TYR A 186 10.07 -16.63 -8.32
CA TYR A 186 10.69 -16.22 -9.56
C TYR A 186 12.20 -16.03 -9.37
N GLY A 187 13.04 -16.69 -10.21
CA GLY A 187 14.49 -16.59 -10.18
C GLY A 187 15.11 -17.00 -8.83
N GLY A 188 14.54 -17.98 -8.14
CA GLY A 188 14.98 -18.43 -6.81
C GLY A 188 14.60 -17.48 -5.66
N ILE A 189 13.79 -16.48 -5.92
CA ILE A 189 13.24 -15.59 -4.89
C ILE A 189 11.79 -15.96 -4.63
N ASP A 190 11.44 -16.20 -3.37
CA ASP A 190 10.05 -16.37 -2.95
C ASP A 190 9.43 -15.02 -2.60
N PHE A 191 8.25 -14.77 -3.14
CA PHE A 191 7.44 -13.60 -2.90
C PHE A 191 6.20 -13.98 -2.11
N PHE A 192 5.91 -13.22 -1.04
CA PHE A 192 4.76 -13.42 -0.18
C PHE A 192 3.92 -12.15 -0.21
N ALA A 193 2.72 -12.26 -0.77
CA ALA A 193 1.73 -11.20 -0.83
C ALA A 193 0.75 -11.33 0.33
N LEU A 194 0.49 -10.27 1.09
CA LEU A 194 -0.44 -10.30 2.20
C LEU A 194 -1.55 -9.25 2.03
N ASP A 195 -2.69 -9.56 2.60
CA ASP A 195 -3.78 -8.63 2.81
C ASP A 195 -3.73 -8.07 4.23
N SER A 196 -3.03 -6.96 4.41
CA SER A 196 -2.86 -6.34 5.73
C SER A 196 -4.11 -5.69 6.30
N ASN A 197 -5.18 -5.53 5.52
CA ASN A 197 -6.45 -4.99 6.01
C ASN A 197 -7.16 -5.93 6.99
N THR A 198 -6.82 -7.21 6.97
CA THR A 198 -7.47 -8.23 7.80
C THR A 198 -6.73 -8.50 9.11
N PHE A 199 -5.58 -7.88 9.30
CA PHE A 199 -4.81 -7.95 10.55
C PHE A 199 -4.23 -6.60 10.99
N ASN A 200 -4.90 -5.48 10.67
CA ASN A 200 -4.51 -4.14 11.11
C ASN A 200 -5.38 -3.58 12.24
N ASP A 201 -6.36 -4.33 12.72
CA ASP A 201 -7.21 -3.85 13.80
C ASP A 201 -6.43 -3.74 15.12
N PRO A 202 -6.45 -2.57 15.78
CA PRO A 202 -5.75 -2.37 17.03
C PRO A 202 -6.34 -3.24 18.15
N LEU A 203 -5.52 -3.50 19.16
CA LEU A 203 -6.01 -4.13 20.39
C LEU A 203 -7.04 -3.21 21.08
N PRO A 204 -8.09 -3.80 21.66
CA PRO A 204 -9.10 -3.05 22.40
C PRO A 204 -8.48 -2.26 23.56
N VAL A 205 -8.95 -1.05 23.79
CA VAL A 205 -8.60 -0.28 24.99
C VAL A 205 -9.11 -1.01 26.22
N SER A 206 -8.24 -1.30 27.18
CA SER A 206 -8.57 -2.05 28.39
C SER A 206 -9.69 -1.39 29.22
N HIS A 207 -10.47 -2.19 29.98
CA HIS A 207 -11.47 -1.70 30.92
C HIS A 207 -10.88 -1.34 32.30
N THR A 208 -9.66 -0.87 32.33
CA THR A 208 -8.99 -0.35 33.53
C THR A 208 -9.21 1.16 33.66
N GLN A 209 -8.86 1.73 34.79
CA GLN A 209 -8.92 3.19 34.99
C GLN A 209 -8.01 3.93 33.98
N GLU A 210 -6.86 3.38 33.64
CA GLU A 210 -5.95 3.91 32.61
C GLU A 210 -6.59 3.80 31.22
N GLY A 211 -7.22 2.67 30.91
CA GLY A 211 -7.95 2.47 29.65
C GLY A 211 -9.11 3.46 29.49
N GLU A 212 -9.84 3.74 30.57
CA GLU A 212 -10.91 4.73 30.54
C GLU A 212 -10.39 6.16 30.35
N ALA A 213 -9.27 6.52 30.96
CA ALA A 213 -8.58 7.79 30.71
C ALA A 213 -8.12 7.88 29.25
N ARG A 214 -7.55 6.81 28.72
CA ARG A 214 -7.16 6.72 27.29
C ARG A 214 -8.35 6.89 26.36
N ARG A 215 -9.47 6.21 26.66
CA ARG A 215 -10.72 6.34 25.91
C ARG A 215 -11.22 7.79 25.84
N GLN A 216 -11.21 8.49 26.97
CA GLN A 216 -11.59 9.91 27.04
C GLN A 216 -10.65 10.79 26.20
N GLN A 217 -9.36 10.54 26.23
CA GLN A 217 -8.38 11.26 25.39
C GLN A 217 -8.65 11.04 23.89
N LEU A 218 -8.93 9.80 23.49
CA LEU A 218 -9.25 9.46 22.11
C LEU A 218 -10.52 10.16 21.63
N VAL A 219 -11.60 10.18 22.45
CA VAL A 219 -12.84 10.89 22.12
C VAL A 219 -12.58 12.39 21.97
N GLN A 220 -11.85 13.01 22.91
CA GLN A 220 -11.51 14.42 22.80
C GLN A 220 -10.62 14.74 21.57
N HIS A 221 -9.73 13.83 21.21
CA HIS A 221 -8.91 13.99 20.01
C HIS A 221 -9.77 13.89 18.74
N ARG A 222 -10.65 12.91 18.66
CA ARG A 222 -11.62 12.73 17.59
C ARG A 222 -12.49 13.98 17.39
N ASP A 223 -13.06 14.52 18.48
CA ASP A 223 -13.92 15.71 18.41
C ASP A 223 -13.14 16.94 17.89
N ARG A 224 -11.88 17.11 18.26
CA ARG A 224 -11.03 18.19 17.73
C ARG A 224 -10.78 18.01 16.23
N LEU A 225 -10.51 16.78 15.78
CA LEU A 225 -10.29 16.46 14.37
C LEU A 225 -11.56 16.71 13.53
N GLU A 226 -12.74 16.35 14.06
CA GLU A 226 -14.01 16.64 13.39
C GLU A 226 -14.27 18.16 13.26
N GLN A 227 -13.92 18.95 14.28
CA GLN A 227 -14.00 20.40 14.17
C GLN A 227 -13.04 20.97 13.13
N GLU A 228 -11.79 20.48 13.09
CA GLU A 228 -10.81 20.86 12.09
C GLU A 228 -11.27 20.50 10.67
N LYS A 229 -11.84 19.30 10.49
CA LYS A 229 -12.45 18.86 9.24
C LYS A 229 -13.52 19.84 8.75
N LEU A 230 -14.43 20.27 9.61
CA LEU A 230 -15.47 21.24 9.27
C LEU A 230 -14.90 22.59 8.85
N GLN A 231 -13.84 23.07 9.54
CA GLN A 231 -13.17 24.33 9.18
C GLN A 231 -12.51 24.24 7.80
N ILE A 232 -11.89 23.10 7.47
CA ILE A 232 -11.26 22.89 6.17
C ILE A 232 -12.31 22.84 5.06
N LEU A 233 -13.45 22.17 5.30
CA LEU A 233 -14.55 22.10 4.35
C LEU A 233 -15.12 23.51 4.07
N ASP A 234 -15.35 24.30 5.10
CA ASP A 234 -15.81 25.71 4.95
C ASP A 234 -14.80 26.58 4.19
N ALA A 235 -13.50 26.38 4.44
CA ALA A 235 -12.45 27.07 3.69
C ALA A 235 -12.42 26.64 2.21
N SER A 236 -12.61 25.33 1.95
CA SER A 236 -12.62 24.79 0.58
C SER A 236 -13.80 25.33 -0.24
N ASP A 237 -14.97 25.52 0.40
CA ASP A 237 -16.18 26.03 -0.25
C ASP A 237 -16.04 27.45 -0.80
N LYS A 238 -15.14 28.23 -0.24
CA LYS A 238 -14.88 29.62 -0.61
C LYS A 238 -13.91 29.78 -1.77
N MET A 239 -13.27 28.70 -2.20
CA MET A 239 -12.25 28.71 -3.26
C MET A 239 -12.85 28.40 -4.62
N ASN A 240 -12.29 29.04 -5.65
CA ASN A 240 -12.66 28.78 -7.04
C ASN A 240 -11.74 27.71 -7.66
N PRO A 241 -12.23 26.49 -7.95
CA PRO A 241 -11.41 25.44 -8.54
C PRO A 241 -10.92 25.74 -9.96
N ASP A 242 -11.43 26.80 -10.59
CA ASP A 242 -11.00 27.26 -11.91
C ASP A 242 -9.81 28.23 -11.85
N ASP A 243 -9.58 28.83 -10.69
CA ASP A 243 -8.37 29.60 -10.44
C ASP A 243 -7.19 28.65 -10.17
N PRO A 244 -6.05 28.76 -10.85
CA PRO A 244 -4.93 27.84 -10.67
C PRO A 244 -4.30 27.88 -9.27
N ASP A 245 -4.36 29.01 -8.57
CA ASP A 245 -3.79 29.14 -7.23
C ASP A 245 -4.75 28.57 -6.17
N ASP A 246 -6.05 28.81 -6.32
CA ASP A 246 -7.08 28.18 -5.49
C ASP A 246 -7.12 26.66 -5.71
N ALA A 247 -6.98 26.19 -6.95
CA ALA A 247 -6.91 24.75 -7.24
C ALA A 247 -5.73 24.07 -6.54
N GLU A 248 -4.57 24.75 -6.44
CA GLU A 248 -3.42 24.22 -5.71
C GLU A 248 -3.65 24.20 -4.20
N GLN A 249 -4.36 25.21 -3.67
CA GLN A 249 -4.74 25.24 -2.26
C GLN A 249 -5.80 24.18 -1.94
N LEU A 250 -6.78 23.97 -2.83
CA LEU A 250 -7.76 22.90 -2.70
C LEU A 250 -7.10 21.52 -2.65
N ASP A 251 -6.09 21.27 -3.49
CA ASP A 251 -5.30 20.04 -3.40
C ASP A 251 -4.65 19.88 -2.00
N ASP A 252 -4.12 20.96 -1.43
CA ASP A 252 -3.50 20.93 -0.11
C ASP A 252 -4.51 20.66 1.01
N LEU A 253 -5.70 21.26 0.92
CA LEU A 253 -6.78 21.04 1.87
C LEU A 253 -7.33 19.61 1.76
N GLN A 254 -7.44 19.08 0.55
CA GLN A 254 -7.84 17.68 0.34
C GLN A 254 -6.86 16.69 0.98
N VAL A 255 -5.55 16.95 0.85
CA VAL A 255 -4.52 16.16 1.54
C VAL A 255 -4.74 16.16 3.04
N LYS A 256 -5.01 17.35 3.60
CA LYS A 256 -5.22 17.51 5.04
C LYS A 256 -6.51 16.85 5.51
N LEU A 257 -7.59 16.95 4.73
CA LEU A 257 -8.83 16.22 4.99
C LEU A 257 -8.62 14.71 5.05
N SER A 258 -7.95 14.16 4.05
CA SER A 258 -7.63 12.74 4.00
C SER A 258 -6.79 12.29 5.21
N GLN A 259 -5.81 13.10 5.67
CA GLN A 259 -5.05 12.81 6.89
C GLN A 259 -5.93 12.75 8.14
N ILE A 260 -6.82 13.74 8.28
CA ILE A 260 -7.75 13.80 9.41
C ILE A 260 -8.67 12.57 9.41
N GLU A 261 -9.22 12.21 8.26
CA GLU A 261 -10.10 11.05 8.12
C GLU A 261 -9.42 9.75 8.47
N GLU A 262 -8.18 9.54 8.02
CA GLU A 262 -7.38 8.36 8.39
C GLU A 262 -7.15 8.27 9.90
N ILE A 263 -6.85 9.39 10.57
CA ILE A 263 -6.65 9.41 12.03
C ILE A 263 -7.97 9.14 12.75
N ILE A 264 -9.09 9.71 12.29
CA ILE A 264 -10.42 9.45 12.86
C ILE A 264 -10.78 7.97 12.74
N VAL A 265 -10.55 7.34 11.58
CA VAL A 265 -10.79 5.90 11.37
C VAL A 265 -9.95 5.06 12.34
N ASP A 266 -8.68 5.40 12.53
CA ASP A 266 -7.82 4.70 13.49
C ASP A 266 -8.32 4.85 14.94
N ILE A 267 -8.76 6.06 15.33
CA ILE A 267 -9.38 6.30 16.65
C ILE A 267 -10.69 5.51 16.79
N ASP A 268 -11.57 5.53 15.79
CA ASP A 268 -12.83 4.81 15.82
C ASP A 268 -12.63 3.30 15.94
N LYS A 269 -11.61 2.74 15.29
CA LYS A 269 -11.20 1.34 15.48
C LYS A 269 -10.79 1.06 16.93
N GLN A 270 -10.03 1.95 17.57
CA GLN A 270 -9.63 1.81 18.98
C GLN A 270 -10.82 1.92 19.93
N LEU A 271 -11.81 2.77 19.62
CA LEU A 271 -13.01 2.97 20.44
C LEU A 271 -14.05 1.86 20.28
N ALA A 272 -14.03 1.13 19.18
CA ALA A 272 -15.01 0.06 18.86
C ALA A 272 -14.77 -1.25 19.65
N THR A 273 -14.35 -1.16 20.89
CA THR A 273 -13.83 -2.25 21.72
C THR A 273 -14.83 -3.35 22.10
N ASP A 274 -16.12 -3.12 21.94
CA ASP A 274 -17.16 -4.14 22.23
C ASP A 274 -17.30 -5.20 21.12
N LYS A 275 -16.58 -5.02 20.02
CA LYS A 275 -16.52 -6.00 18.94
C LYS A 275 -15.28 -6.85 19.10
N ALA A 276 -15.43 -8.17 19.02
CA ALA A 276 -14.28 -9.07 18.95
C ALA A 276 -13.36 -8.60 17.82
N VAL A 277 -12.08 -8.34 18.16
CA VAL A 277 -11.06 -8.03 17.17
C VAL A 277 -10.92 -9.24 16.26
N VAL A 278 -11.36 -9.10 15.02
CA VAL A 278 -11.21 -10.15 14.01
C VAL A 278 -9.83 -9.98 13.38
N THR A 279 -8.86 -10.70 13.92
CA THR A 279 -7.54 -10.83 13.29
C THR A 279 -7.55 -12.07 12.41
N ASP A 280 -7.07 -11.94 11.19
CA ASP A 280 -6.87 -13.06 10.27
C ASP A 280 -5.64 -13.90 10.70
N THR A 281 -5.83 -14.68 11.76
CA THR A 281 -4.79 -15.56 12.29
C THR A 281 -4.43 -16.64 11.28
N GLU A 282 -5.38 -17.08 10.46
CA GLU A 282 -5.13 -18.07 9.41
C GLU A 282 -4.09 -17.60 8.40
N GLN A 283 -4.19 -16.34 7.96
CA GLN A 283 -3.19 -15.73 7.06
C GLN A 283 -1.80 -15.63 7.74
N LEU A 284 -1.77 -15.24 9.01
CA LEU A 284 -0.52 -15.12 9.77
C LEU A 284 0.14 -16.48 10.01
N ASP A 285 -0.63 -17.50 10.36
CA ASP A 285 -0.15 -18.89 10.52
C ASP A 285 0.34 -19.45 9.18
N TRP A 286 -0.39 -19.19 8.09
CA TRP A 286 0.03 -19.53 6.75
C TRP A 286 1.36 -18.86 6.38
N LEU A 287 1.52 -17.57 6.65
CA LEU A 287 2.77 -16.86 6.40
C LEU A 287 3.94 -17.49 7.17
N GLN A 288 3.74 -17.77 8.46
CA GLN A 288 4.77 -18.41 9.29
C GLN A 288 5.22 -19.75 8.71
N GLN A 289 4.28 -20.61 8.35
CA GLN A 289 4.58 -21.92 7.75
C GLN A 289 5.33 -21.77 6.42
N ARG A 290 4.87 -20.86 5.55
CA ARG A 290 5.49 -20.62 4.24
C ARG A 290 6.89 -20.06 4.34
N LEU A 291 7.16 -19.18 5.30
CA LEU A 291 8.52 -18.68 5.54
C LEU A 291 9.46 -19.79 6.04
N ILE A 292 8.97 -20.68 6.91
CA ILE A 292 9.73 -21.85 7.39
C ILE A 292 10.05 -22.79 6.23
N GLU A 293 9.06 -23.15 5.40
CA GLU A 293 9.24 -24.00 4.23
C GLU A 293 10.23 -23.38 3.23
N SER A 294 10.04 -22.10 2.93
CA SER A 294 10.94 -21.33 2.06
C SER A 294 12.37 -21.29 2.59
N TRP A 295 12.55 -21.21 3.90
CA TRP A 295 13.87 -21.22 4.54
C TRP A 295 14.62 -22.55 4.31
N HIS A 296 13.91 -23.66 4.37
CA HIS A 296 14.46 -25.01 4.20
C HIS A 296 14.49 -25.49 2.75
N THR A 297 14.07 -24.66 1.80
CA THR A 297 14.10 -24.98 0.37
C THR A 297 15.45 -24.54 -0.20
N ASP A 298 16.27 -25.50 -0.66
CA ASP A 298 17.66 -25.26 -1.10
C ASP A 298 17.76 -24.31 -2.30
N GLU A 299 16.77 -24.33 -3.20
CA GLU A 299 16.74 -23.48 -4.39
C GLU A 299 16.33 -22.03 -4.08
N VAL A 300 15.85 -21.76 -2.87
CA VAL A 300 15.46 -20.42 -2.46
C VAL A 300 16.65 -19.66 -1.94
N ARG A 301 17.06 -18.67 -2.69
CA ARG A 301 18.18 -17.81 -2.34
C ARG A 301 17.78 -16.51 -1.66
N GLY A 302 16.48 -16.12 -1.69
CA GLY A 302 15.98 -14.92 -1.02
C GLY A 302 14.47 -14.89 -0.91
N ARG A 303 13.98 -13.99 -0.06
CA ARG A 303 12.55 -13.82 0.25
C ARG A 303 12.17 -12.36 0.25
N VAL A 304 11.04 -12.04 -0.39
CA VAL A 304 10.43 -10.71 -0.45
C VAL A 304 9.01 -10.82 0.07
N LEU A 305 8.69 -10.01 1.07
CA LEU A 305 7.34 -9.86 1.61
C LEU A 305 6.75 -8.55 1.09
N TYR A 306 5.49 -8.51 0.67
CA TYR A 306 4.85 -7.27 0.28
C TYR A 306 3.37 -7.21 0.69
N PHE A 307 2.98 -6.04 1.18
CA PHE A 307 1.64 -5.74 1.65
C PHE A 307 1.48 -4.22 1.82
N HIS A 308 0.25 -3.76 2.06
CA HIS A 308 -0.05 -2.34 1.99
C HIS A 308 0.48 -1.53 3.18
N HIS A 309 0.08 -1.84 4.40
CA HIS A 309 0.32 -0.99 5.58
C HIS A 309 1.72 -1.18 6.18
N PRO A 310 2.62 -0.18 6.16
CA PRO A 310 3.98 -0.32 6.69
C PRO A 310 3.99 -0.33 8.22
N PRO A 311 4.69 -1.28 8.88
CA PRO A 311 4.85 -1.29 10.32
C PRO A 311 5.92 -0.31 10.83
N TYR A 312 6.84 0.10 9.95
CA TYR A 312 7.88 1.10 10.20
C TYR A 312 7.75 2.20 9.16
N VAL A 313 7.61 3.45 9.60
CA VAL A 313 7.35 4.57 8.69
C VAL A 313 7.64 5.91 9.37
N THR A 314 8.34 6.84 8.68
CA THR A 314 8.57 8.20 9.18
C THR A 314 7.65 9.25 8.53
N GLU A 315 6.63 8.84 7.78
CA GLU A 315 5.56 9.73 7.35
C GLU A 315 4.86 10.32 8.58
N ALA A 316 4.52 11.61 8.52
CA ALA A 316 4.17 12.45 9.66
C ALA A 316 3.00 11.92 10.53
N THR A 317 2.09 11.13 9.96
CA THR A 317 0.85 10.72 10.65
C THR A 317 0.81 9.24 11.03
N LYS A 318 1.69 8.40 10.49
CA LYS A 318 1.52 6.95 10.52
C LYS A 318 2.16 6.24 11.74
N TRP A 319 3.32 6.71 12.21
CA TRP A 319 4.11 5.98 13.23
C TRP A 319 3.33 5.67 14.51
N HIS A 320 2.51 6.62 14.98
CA HIS A 320 1.75 6.48 16.23
C HIS A 320 0.31 5.97 16.03
N GLN A 321 -0.09 5.61 14.81
CA GLN A 321 -1.39 5.01 14.58
C GLN A 321 -1.46 3.61 15.21
N ALA A 322 -2.58 3.32 15.85
CA ALA A 322 -2.76 2.04 16.53
C ALA A 322 -2.79 0.86 15.55
N GLN A 323 -3.26 1.07 14.32
CA GLN A 323 -3.19 0.06 13.26
C GLN A 323 -1.73 -0.25 12.85
N THR A 324 -0.85 0.75 12.79
CA THR A 324 0.57 0.57 12.49
C THR A 324 1.25 -0.28 13.57
N LEU A 325 0.95 0.01 14.83
CA LEU A 325 1.43 -0.76 15.97
C LEU A 325 0.91 -2.19 15.93
N ALA A 326 -0.39 -2.38 15.67
CA ALA A 326 -1.02 -3.70 15.60
C ALA A 326 -0.38 -4.60 14.53
N ILE A 327 -0.09 -4.05 13.34
CA ILE A 327 0.60 -4.78 12.27
C ILE A 327 2.01 -5.15 12.69
N ARG A 328 2.74 -4.21 13.29
CA ARG A 328 4.12 -4.45 13.76
C ARG A 328 4.17 -5.58 14.76
N ASP A 329 3.31 -5.56 15.78
CA ASP A 329 3.26 -6.59 16.81
C ASP A 329 2.93 -7.98 16.25
N ARG A 330 1.97 -8.06 15.34
CA ARG A 330 1.57 -9.32 14.70
C ARG A 330 2.66 -9.90 13.82
N LEU A 331 3.31 -9.06 13.01
CA LEU A 331 4.42 -9.51 12.17
C LEU A 331 5.65 -9.90 13.00
N ARG A 332 5.95 -9.20 14.10
CA ARG A 332 6.97 -9.61 15.05
C ARG A 332 6.67 -11.01 15.60
N GLY A 333 5.42 -11.27 15.98
CA GLY A 333 4.99 -12.59 16.42
C GLY A 333 5.25 -13.68 15.37
N VAL A 334 4.96 -13.40 14.10
CA VAL A 334 5.26 -14.32 12.99
C VAL A 334 6.76 -14.54 12.83
N PHE A 335 7.56 -13.47 12.76
CA PHE A 335 9.00 -13.57 12.57
C PHE A 335 9.70 -14.26 13.75
N ASP A 336 9.29 -13.98 14.98
CA ASP A 336 9.79 -14.66 16.18
C ASP A 336 9.44 -16.17 16.17
N GLY A 337 8.22 -16.50 15.71
CA GLY A 337 7.79 -17.88 15.51
C GLY A 337 8.63 -18.60 14.44
N VAL A 338 8.93 -17.94 13.32
CA VAL A 338 9.82 -18.46 12.29
C VAL A 338 11.24 -18.63 12.84
N ALA A 339 11.80 -17.61 13.50
CA ALA A 339 13.13 -17.67 14.09
C ALA A 339 13.27 -18.84 15.08
N LYS A 340 12.27 -19.03 15.92
CA LYS A 340 12.23 -20.16 16.86
C LYS A 340 12.21 -21.53 16.16
N ALA A 341 11.48 -21.62 15.04
CA ALA A 341 11.35 -22.88 14.29
C ALA A 341 12.63 -23.23 13.51
N ILE A 342 13.29 -22.23 12.90
CA ILE A 342 14.50 -22.44 12.08
C ILE A 342 15.79 -22.46 12.91
N GLY A 343 15.76 -21.96 14.15
CA GLY A 343 16.91 -21.92 15.05
C GLY A 343 17.90 -20.81 14.70
N TYR A 344 19.18 -21.15 14.46
CA TYR A 344 20.21 -20.16 14.18
C TYR A 344 19.99 -19.44 12.84
N ILE A 345 19.96 -18.10 12.87
CA ILE A 345 19.85 -17.23 11.70
C ILE A 345 21.23 -16.57 11.46
N PRO A 346 21.93 -16.89 10.36
CA PRO A 346 23.14 -16.18 9.98
C PRO A 346 22.85 -14.70 9.70
N GLN A 347 23.79 -13.81 10.03
CA GLN A 347 23.61 -12.36 9.81
C GLN A 347 23.45 -12.00 8.32
N ASP A 348 24.05 -12.77 7.43
CA ASP A 348 24.00 -12.57 5.99
C ASP A 348 22.78 -13.23 5.31
N ARG A 349 21.98 -13.99 6.06
CA ARG A 349 20.77 -14.66 5.54
C ARG A 349 19.54 -14.31 6.40
N PRO A 350 18.94 -13.14 6.23
CA PRO A 350 17.75 -12.74 6.99
C PRO A 350 16.54 -13.63 6.64
N ILE A 351 15.55 -13.70 7.56
CA ILE A 351 14.28 -14.40 7.32
C ILE A 351 13.62 -13.85 6.05
N VAL A 352 13.57 -12.53 5.92
CA VAL A 352 13.09 -11.81 4.74
C VAL A 352 14.13 -10.77 4.34
N ASN A 353 14.51 -10.73 3.07
CA ASN A 353 15.53 -9.81 2.58
C ASN A 353 15.02 -8.37 2.47
N ILE A 354 13.79 -8.22 1.98
CA ILE A 354 13.14 -6.92 1.77
C ILE A 354 11.64 -7.06 2.04
N VAL A 355 11.08 -6.08 2.73
CA VAL A 355 9.64 -5.89 2.83
C VAL A 355 9.23 -4.66 2.03
N LEU A 356 8.18 -4.79 1.20
CA LEU A 356 7.67 -3.74 0.32
C LEU A 356 6.28 -3.32 0.79
N ASN A 357 6.07 -2.00 0.95
CA ASN A 357 4.82 -1.44 1.46
C ASN A 357 4.32 -0.27 0.61
N GLY A 358 3.04 0.07 0.78
CA GLY A 358 2.38 1.29 0.32
C GLY A 358 1.89 2.14 1.48
N HIS A 359 0.65 2.66 1.37
CA HIS A 359 -0.12 3.36 2.41
C HIS A 359 0.47 4.69 2.92
N ALA A 360 1.75 4.79 3.10
CA ALA A 360 2.41 6.07 3.36
C ALA A 360 2.78 6.68 2.00
N HIS A 361 2.23 7.85 1.74
CA HIS A 361 2.32 8.47 0.42
C HIS A 361 3.69 9.15 0.22
N CYS A 362 4.72 8.32 0.18
CA CYS A 362 6.11 8.68 -0.03
C CYS A 362 6.88 7.49 -0.62
N LEU A 363 8.09 7.73 -1.03
CA LEU A 363 9.09 6.69 -1.19
C LEU A 363 10.02 6.74 0.01
N GLU A 364 10.21 5.62 0.70
CA GLU A 364 11.06 5.59 1.87
C GLU A 364 11.80 4.25 1.98
N HIS A 365 13.07 4.33 2.36
CA HIS A 365 13.87 3.17 2.76
C HIS A 365 14.14 3.24 4.25
N ILE A 366 13.65 2.29 5.00
CA ILE A 366 13.85 2.14 6.43
C ILE A 366 14.66 0.88 6.69
N GLN A 367 15.60 0.99 7.61
CA GLN A 367 16.33 -0.14 8.17
C GLN A 367 16.01 -0.25 9.65
N THR A 368 15.52 -1.42 10.08
CA THR A 368 15.35 -1.71 11.50
C THR A 368 16.71 -1.87 12.18
N ALA A 369 16.79 -1.40 13.41
CA ALA A 369 17.94 -1.60 14.31
C ALA A 369 17.71 -2.87 15.15
N ASP A 370 18.25 -2.91 16.36
CA ASP A 370 17.89 -3.93 17.31
C ASP A 370 16.49 -3.66 17.88
N THR A 371 15.51 -4.38 17.38
CA THR A 371 14.10 -4.29 17.83
C THR A 371 13.82 -5.20 19.02
N GLY A 372 14.74 -6.07 19.40
CA GLY A 372 14.52 -7.15 20.37
C GLY A 372 13.68 -8.31 19.81
N HIS A 373 13.40 -8.31 18.51
CA HIS A 373 12.61 -9.30 17.77
C HIS A 373 13.35 -9.74 16.51
N ALA A 374 12.84 -10.77 15.86
CA ALA A 374 13.44 -11.33 14.65
C ALA A 374 13.30 -10.44 13.40
N ASP A 375 12.66 -9.30 13.50
CA ASP A 375 12.61 -8.25 12.48
C ASP A 375 13.78 -7.24 12.59
N SER A 376 14.75 -7.50 13.45
CA SER A 376 15.98 -6.70 13.58
C SER A 376 16.82 -6.73 12.30
N ASN A 377 17.43 -5.60 11.95
CA ASN A 377 18.31 -5.43 10.78
C ASN A 377 17.67 -5.73 9.42
N MET A 378 16.34 -5.68 9.32
CA MET A 378 15.61 -5.85 8.06
C MET A 378 15.48 -4.54 7.29
N ASN A 379 15.27 -4.66 5.97
CA ASN A 379 15.06 -3.55 5.07
C ASN A 379 13.58 -3.45 4.66
N TRP A 380 13.02 -2.25 4.80
CA TRP A 380 11.64 -1.92 4.48
C TRP A 380 11.63 -0.82 3.42
N LEU A 381 10.97 -1.07 2.30
CA LEU A 381 10.80 -0.12 1.20
C LEU A 381 9.34 0.26 1.07
N ILE A 382 9.03 1.51 1.31
CA ILE A 382 7.70 2.07 1.14
C ILE A 382 7.66 2.72 -0.24
N CYS A 383 6.70 2.35 -1.07
CA CYS A 383 6.50 2.86 -2.42
C CYS A 383 5.06 3.35 -2.61
N GLY A 384 4.59 4.20 -1.70
CA GLY A 384 3.25 4.79 -1.73
C GLY A 384 3.18 6.14 -2.44
N GLY A 385 4.22 6.52 -3.18
CA GLY A 385 4.33 7.80 -3.85
C GLY A 385 3.94 7.80 -5.34
N SER A 386 3.18 6.80 -5.83
CA SER A 386 3.03 6.62 -7.27
C SER A 386 1.82 7.32 -7.92
N GLY A 387 1.11 8.15 -7.19
CA GLY A 387 -0.01 8.90 -7.82
C GLY A 387 -0.83 9.73 -6.86
N TYR A 388 -1.14 9.21 -5.67
CA TYR A 388 -1.93 9.94 -4.70
C TYR A 388 -1.11 11.02 -3.97
N SER A 389 -1.80 11.93 -3.31
CA SER A 389 -1.24 13.10 -2.63
C SER A 389 -0.08 12.78 -1.70
N LEU A 390 1.10 13.29 -2.00
CA LEU A 390 2.32 13.04 -1.24
C LEU A 390 2.28 13.65 0.16
N ARG A 391 2.91 12.97 1.10
CA ARG A 391 3.04 13.34 2.51
C ARG A 391 4.46 13.80 2.85
N ARG A 392 4.59 14.40 4.03
CA ARG A 392 5.88 14.88 4.59
C ARG A 392 6.45 13.86 5.56
N GLN A 393 7.75 13.90 5.73
CA GLN A 393 8.39 13.23 6.85
C GLN A 393 7.99 13.92 8.16
N ARG A 394 7.93 13.17 9.25
CA ARG A 394 7.68 13.64 10.62
C ARG A 394 8.74 14.65 11.05
N GLN A 395 8.36 15.57 11.95
CA GLN A 395 9.27 16.64 12.39
C GLN A 395 10.40 16.11 13.29
N GLU A 396 10.18 15.01 14.00
CA GLU A 396 11.15 14.33 14.84
C GLU A 396 12.30 13.69 14.04
N GLY A 397 12.15 13.60 12.73
CA GLY A 397 13.19 13.17 11.79
C GLY A 397 13.17 11.69 11.47
N ALA A 398 14.35 11.17 11.13
CA ALA A 398 14.54 9.85 10.52
C ALA A 398 14.49 8.69 11.52
N ASP A 399 14.67 8.95 12.81
CA ASP A 399 14.78 7.92 13.83
C ASP A 399 13.41 7.54 14.40
N LEU A 400 13.15 6.25 14.47
CA LEU A 400 11.95 5.68 15.06
C LEU A 400 12.31 5.08 16.42
N MET A 401 11.70 5.63 17.46
CA MET A 401 11.92 5.25 18.85
C MET A 401 10.73 4.44 19.37
N GLU A 402 10.98 3.44 20.19
CA GLU A 402 9.97 2.67 20.94
C GLU A 402 10.31 2.69 22.44
N GLY A 403 9.27 2.56 23.26
CA GLY A 403 9.39 2.65 24.73
C GLY A 403 9.12 4.05 25.25
N GLU A 404 9.19 4.21 26.56
CA GLU A 404 8.99 5.48 27.27
C GLU A 404 10.12 5.72 28.28
N GLY A 405 10.55 6.98 28.40
CA GLY A 405 11.51 7.39 29.39
C GLY A 405 12.89 6.71 29.25
N GLN A 406 13.29 5.96 30.27
CA GLN A 406 14.61 5.29 30.28
C GLN A 406 14.68 4.04 29.40
N ASP A 407 13.50 3.50 29.02
CA ASP A 407 13.39 2.31 28.17
C ASP A 407 13.23 2.68 26.68
N GLU A 408 13.31 3.97 26.36
CA GLU A 408 13.24 4.43 24.97
C GLU A 408 14.47 3.95 24.19
N ARG A 409 14.23 3.28 23.05
CA ARG A 409 15.28 2.73 22.19
C ARG A 409 15.03 3.02 20.72
N LEU A 410 16.11 3.17 19.96
CA LEU A 410 16.05 3.25 18.51
C LEU A 410 15.71 1.88 17.93
N VAL A 411 14.56 1.77 17.26
CA VAL A 411 14.11 0.52 16.64
C VAL A 411 14.24 0.52 15.10
N ALA A 412 14.28 1.70 14.48
CA ALA A 412 14.49 1.80 13.03
C ALA A 412 14.97 3.19 12.63
N ARG A 413 15.57 3.29 11.45
CA ARG A 413 16.02 4.56 10.87
C ARG A 413 15.67 4.64 9.40
N SER A 414 15.09 5.77 8.98
CA SER A 414 14.92 6.13 7.57
C SER A 414 16.26 6.49 6.95
N ARG A 415 16.62 5.79 5.89
CA ARG A 415 17.86 5.99 5.12
C ARG A 415 17.64 6.86 3.89
N LEU A 416 16.42 6.87 3.39
CA LEU A 416 15.98 7.68 2.26
C LEU A 416 14.51 8.04 2.48
N PHE A 417 14.17 9.30 2.32
CA PHE A 417 12.78 9.76 2.29
C PHE A 417 12.56 10.69 1.09
N VAL A 418 11.60 10.34 0.23
CA VAL A 418 11.18 11.15 -0.92
C VAL A 418 9.69 11.39 -0.80
N GLY A 419 9.32 12.58 -0.41
CA GLY A 419 7.95 12.98 -0.20
C GLY A 419 7.78 14.48 -0.34
N ARG A 420 6.59 14.96 -0.08
CA ARG A 420 6.27 16.38 -0.21
C ARG A 420 7.20 17.24 0.65
N SER A 421 7.74 18.32 0.07
CA SER A 421 8.63 19.25 0.76
C SER A 421 8.37 20.69 0.32
N GLY A 422 9.04 21.65 0.97
CA GLY A 422 8.87 23.08 0.69
C GLY A 422 7.52 23.65 1.12
N HIS A 423 7.34 24.96 1.02
CA HIS A 423 6.12 25.70 1.34
C HIS A 423 5.86 26.77 0.28
N ASN A 424 4.62 27.17 0.11
CA ASN A 424 4.20 28.19 -0.84
C ASN A 424 4.74 27.92 -2.27
N SER A 425 5.36 28.88 -2.91
CA SER A 425 5.96 28.75 -4.25
C SER A 425 7.15 27.77 -4.35
N GLN A 426 7.68 27.29 -3.20
CA GLN A 426 8.77 26.31 -3.13
C GLN A 426 8.27 24.89 -2.88
N LYS A 427 6.98 24.64 -3.03
CA LYS A 427 6.40 23.31 -2.88
C LYS A 427 6.95 22.34 -3.92
N ARG A 428 7.38 21.15 -3.47
CA ARG A 428 7.86 20.05 -4.29
C ARG A 428 6.99 18.83 -4.05
N ARG A 429 6.58 18.17 -5.13
CA ARG A 429 5.77 16.95 -5.11
C ARG A 429 6.47 15.88 -5.95
N PRO A 430 7.46 15.18 -5.37
CA PRO A 430 8.23 14.13 -6.05
C PRO A 430 7.48 12.79 -6.02
N TYR A 431 6.65 12.54 -7.02
CA TYR A 431 6.03 11.24 -7.24
C TYR A 431 7.07 10.22 -7.69
N SER A 432 6.91 8.97 -7.33
CA SER A 432 7.98 8.01 -7.46
C SER A 432 7.52 6.59 -7.77
N CYS A 433 8.43 5.82 -8.33
CA CYS A 433 8.35 4.37 -8.50
C CYS A 433 9.74 3.77 -8.34
N LEU A 434 9.79 2.43 -8.25
CA LEU A 434 11.04 1.70 -8.13
C LEU A 434 11.20 0.69 -9.26
N ARG A 435 12.45 0.45 -9.66
CA ARG A 435 12.88 -0.79 -10.29
C ARG A 435 13.83 -1.50 -9.33
N ILE A 436 13.62 -2.78 -9.14
CA ILE A 436 14.46 -3.62 -8.30
C ILE A 436 15.07 -4.71 -9.20
N ASP A 437 16.38 -4.67 -9.33
CA ASP A 437 17.16 -5.69 -10.03
C ASP A 437 17.73 -6.67 -9.00
N VAL A 438 17.52 -7.96 -9.24
CA VAL A 438 18.03 -9.01 -8.36
C VAL A 438 19.24 -9.64 -9.02
N GLN A 439 20.40 -9.48 -8.41
CA GLN A 439 21.64 -10.09 -8.88
C GLN A 439 21.73 -11.56 -8.44
N ASP A 440 22.51 -12.32 -9.19
CA ASP A 440 22.84 -13.69 -8.83
C ASP A 440 23.66 -13.75 -7.54
N GLY A 441 23.55 -14.85 -6.84
CA GLY A 441 24.23 -15.10 -5.57
C GLY A 441 23.28 -15.70 -4.52
N CYS A 442 23.89 -16.25 -3.47
CA CYS A 442 23.20 -16.75 -2.28
C CYS A 442 23.99 -16.28 -1.05
N PRO A 443 23.50 -15.24 -0.34
CA PRO A 443 22.25 -14.48 -0.58
C PRO A 443 22.27 -13.62 -1.85
N PRO A 444 21.10 -13.28 -2.40
CA PRO A 444 20.99 -12.40 -3.55
C PRO A 444 21.25 -10.95 -3.13
N LYS A 445 21.72 -10.13 -4.06
CA LYS A 445 21.77 -8.67 -3.88
C LYS A 445 20.63 -8.01 -4.63
N PHE A 446 19.95 -7.09 -3.96
CA PHE A 446 18.87 -6.32 -4.55
C PHE A 446 19.38 -4.90 -4.84
N ILE A 447 19.41 -4.51 -6.11
CA ILE A 447 19.75 -3.14 -6.52
C ILE A 447 18.45 -2.37 -6.66
N ILE A 448 18.25 -1.40 -5.79
CA ILE A 448 17.07 -0.54 -5.75
C ILE A 448 17.37 0.70 -6.60
N ARG A 449 16.53 0.95 -7.61
CA ARG A 449 16.61 2.09 -8.52
C ARG A 449 15.38 2.96 -8.41
N PRO A 450 15.43 4.04 -7.64
CA PRO A 450 14.30 4.97 -7.53
C PRO A 450 14.24 5.91 -8.73
N PHE A 451 13.02 6.11 -9.26
CA PHE A 451 12.71 7.08 -10.29
C PHE A 451 11.69 8.07 -9.75
N VAL A 452 11.84 9.33 -10.12
CA VAL A 452 11.04 10.44 -9.61
C VAL A 452 10.51 11.30 -10.76
N ALA A 453 9.19 11.57 -10.71
CA ALA A 453 8.54 12.64 -11.45
C ALA A 453 8.15 13.72 -10.45
N GLU A 454 8.95 14.77 -10.38
CA GLU A 454 8.72 15.88 -9.46
C GLU A 454 7.92 16.98 -10.12
N ARG A 455 6.81 17.38 -9.47
CA ARG A 455 6.10 18.61 -9.84
C ARG A 455 6.60 19.76 -8.99
N TYR A 456 7.29 20.73 -9.62
CA TYR A 456 7.82 21.93 -9.01
C TYR A 456 7.50 23.15 -9.87
N GLN A 457 6.97 24.21 -9.29
CA GLN A 457 6.56 25.44 -10.00
C GLN A 457 5.66 25.15 -11.23
N LYS A 458 4.69 24.24 -11.08
CA LYS A 458 3.75 23.79 -12.13
C LYS A 458 4.42 23.06 -13.31
N GLN A 459 5.71 22.73 -13.23
CA GLN A 459 6.46 21.96 -14.25
C GLN A 459 6.83 20.58 -13.73
N TRP A 460 6.98 19.63 -14.65
CA TRP A 460 7.43 18.29 -14.37
C TRP A 460 8.92 18.13 -14.63
N HIS A 461 9.63 17.58 -13.67
CA HIS A 461 11.04 17.23 -13.75
C HIS A 461 11.19 15.74 -13.49
N ARG A 462 11.82 15.00 -14.41
CA ARG A 462 12.05 13.55 -14.29
C ARG A 462 13.51 13.29 -14.03
N TYR A 463 13.79 12.50 -12.99
CA TYR A 463 15.15 12.11 -12.64
C TYR A 463 15.20 10.77 -11.91
N ALA A 464 16.38 10.16 -11.85
CA ALA A 464 16.65 9.01 -11.02
C ALA A 464 17.44 9.43 -9.77
N ILE A 465 17.17 8.77 -8.65
CA ILE A 465 18.00 8.85 -7.46
C ILE A 465 19.10 7.80 -7.58
N GLU A 466 20.26 8.07 -6.97
CA GLU A 466 21.38 7.13 -6.98
C GLU A 466 20.94 5.74 -6.51
N PRO A 467 21.18 4.70 -7.29
CA PRO A 467 20.83 3.34 -6.89
C PRO A 467 21.60 2.90 -5.66
N PHE A 468 20.95 2.11 -4.82
CA PHE A 468 21.56 1.51 -3.65
C PHE A 468 21.32 0.00 -3.61
N THR A 469 22.15 -0.71 -2.83
CA THR A 469 22.09 -2.17 -2.73
C THR A 469 21.65 -2.60 -1.33
N ILE A 470 20.81 -3.60 -1.29
CA ILE A 470 20.35 -4.33 -0.12
C ILE A 470 20.85 -5.77 -0.22
#